data_76e354e2d506c87c24aea95aa8091755
#
_entry.id   76e354e2d506c87c24aea95aa8091755
#
_cell.length_a   1.000
_cell.length_b   1.000
_cell.length_c   1.000
_cell.angle_alpha   90.00
_cell.angle_beta   90.00
_cell.angle_gamma   90.00
#
_symmetry.space_group_name_H-M   'P 1'
#
loop_
_entity.id
_entity.type
_entity.pdbx_description
1 polymer ?
#
loop_
_entity_poly.entity_id
_entity_poly.type
_entity_poly.pdbx_seq_one_letter_code
_entity_poly.pdbx_strand_id
1 'polypeptide(L)'
;MKIVFCASEGVPFSKTGGLADVVGALPQALAANGHEVQVFLPRYQATKPAKVHPNGRSVTLPLSGGLRYANVQDAGESYGVRTFLVDIPEFFNREGLYQIQGKDHPDNHLRFAAFSLACLEFLKRLGTAPDILHCHDWQSALVPVYLNSLYRCDDFYAKTGVVFTIHNIGYQGLFPPSILPEISVDSSLYTMEGLEFWGKVNLLKGGLVYSDFITTVSRKYAEEIQTAEFGYGMEGILAKRAQAFAYCKVFATAAPRRAWALVSVPISGLPLPRPAPVNGLVSHYLTNNLIGRGPILGRN
;
A
#
# COMPACT_ATOMS: atom_id res chain seq x y z
N MET A 1 -15.82 -6.00 6.66
CA MET A 1 -14.56 -5.36 7.08
C MET A 1 -14.44 -4.05 6.34
N LYS A 2 -13.80 -3.04 6.97
CA LYS A 2 -13.39 -1.80 6.31
C LYS A 2 -11.96 -1.93 5.79
N ILE A 3 -11.80 -1.88 4.48
CA ILE A 3 -10.51 -2.09 3.79
C ILE A 3 -10.15 -0.79 3.08
N VAL A 4 -8.94 -0.30 3.32
CA VAL A 4 -8.44 0.93 2.72
C VAL A 4 -7.20 0.63 1.89
N PHE A 5 -7.25 0.98 0.63
CA PHE A 5 -6.12 0.89 -0.29
C PHE A 5 -5.34 2.20 -0.31
N CYS A 6 -4.02 2.12 -0.17
CA CYS A 6 -3.09 3.21 -0.37
C CYS A 6 -2.18 2.87 -1.54
N ALA A 7 -2.34 3.56 -2.67
CA ALA A 7 -1.60 3.27 -3.88
C ALA A 7 -1.22 4.56 -4.64
N SER A 8 -0.15 4.49 -5.42
CA SER A 8 0.28 5.62 -6.23
C SER A 8 -0.47 5.74 -7.55
N GLU A 9 -1.13 4.68 -7.99
CA GLU A 9 -1.90 4.62 -9.23
C GLU A 9 -3.18 3.82 -9.06
N GLY A 10 -4.19 4.15 -9.87
CA GLY A 10 -5.45 3.42 -9.95
C GLY A 10 -6.31 3.92 -11.11
N VAL A 11 -6.78 3.01 -11.96
CA VAL A 11 -7.73 3.37 -13.01
C VAL A 11 -9.07 3.79 -12.39
N PRO A 12 -9.76 4.80 -12.93
CA PRO A 12 -9.47 5.54 -14.17
C PRO A 12 -8.61 6.80 -13.97
N PHE A 13 -8.06 7.06 -12.77
CA PHE A 13 -7.46 8.34 -12.37
C PHE A 13 -6.02 8.52 -12.87
N SER A 14 -5.19 7.50 -12.69
CA SER A 14 -3.78 7.52 -13.09
C SER A 14 -3.31 6.10 -13.42
N LYS A 15 -2.47 5.97 -14.45
CA LYS A 15 -1.91 4.68 -14.86
C LYS A 15 -0.59 4.86 -15.59
N THR A 16 0.43 4.12 -15.14
CA THR A 16 1.69 3.90 -15.88
C THR A 16 1.95 2.41 -16.06
N GLY A 17 1.45 1.56 -15.18
CA GLY A 17 1.70 0.12 -15.18
C GLY A 17 0.53 -0.75 -14.71
N GLY A 18 0.83 -2.01 -14.41
CA GLY A 18 -0.15 -3.00 -13.98
C GLY A 18 -0.72 -2.76 -12.57
N LEU A 19 -0.01 -1.99 -11.73
CA LEU A 19 -0.49 -1.59 -10.40
C LEU A 19 -1.86 -0.90 -10.50
N ALA A 20 -2.02 0.02 -11.47
CA ALA A 20 -3.27 0.74 -11.66
C ALA A 20 -4.45 -0.18 -12.00
N ASP A 21 -4.21 -1.25 -12.76
CA ASP A 21 -5.25 -2.23 -13.10
C ASP A 21 -5.66 -3.04 -11.87
N VAL A 22 -4.71 -3.44 -11.03
CA VAL A 22 -4.99 -4.16 -9.78
C VAL A 22 -5.80 -3.28 -8.83
N VAL A 23 -5.40 -2.03 -8.63
CA VAL A 23 -6.10 -1.07 -7.77
C VAL A 23 -7.46 -0.68 -8.34
N GLY A 24 -7.64 -0.75 -9.65
CA GLY A 24 -8.95 -0.57 -10.28
C GLY A 24 -9.90 -1.78 -10.14
N ALA A 25 -9.36 -2.99 -10.00
CA ALA A 25 -10.16 -4.23 -10.06
C ALA A 25 -10.35 -4.92 -8.70
N LEU A 26 -9.30 -5.07 -7.90
CA LEU A 26 -9.35 -5.76 -6.61
C LEU A 26 -10.31 -5.09 -5.60
N PRO A 27 -10.31 -3.75 -5.44
CA PRO A 27 -11.26 -3.07 -4.57
C PRO A 27 -12.73 -3.39 -4.91
N GLN A 28 -13.07 -3.40 -6.22
CA GLN A 28 -14.42 -3.68 -6.67
C GLN A 28 -14.88 -5.11 -6.32
N ALA A 29 -13.98 -6.07 -6.44
CA ALA A 29 -14.31 -7.44 -6.06
C ALA A 29 -14.49 -7.62 -4.55
N LEU A 30 -13.69 -6.92 -3.76
CA LEU A 30 -13.85 -6.91 -2.31
C LEU A 30 -15.17 -6.24 -1.89
N ALA A 31 -15.53 -5.14 -2.55
CA ALA A 31 -16.84 -4.50 -2.35
C ALA A 31 -18.00 -5.43 -2.73
N ALA A 32 -17.89 -6.15 -3.83
CA ALA A 32 -18.87 -7.16 -4.25
C ALA A 32 -19.01 -8.33 -3.26
N ASN A 33 -17.97 -8.60 -2.47
CA ASN A 33 -17.97 -9.57 -1.37
C ASN A 33 -18.52 -9.00 -0.06
N GLY A 34 -19.08 -7.79 -0.06
CA GLY A 34 -19.72 -7.17 1.09
C GLY A 34 -18.78 -6.42 2.03
N HIS A 35 -17.61 -6.02 1.57
CA HIS A 35 -16.70 -5.18 2.33
C HIS A 35 -16.92 -3.68 2.04
N GLU A 36 -16.72 -2.84 3.05
CA GLU A 36 -16.57 -1.40 2.85
C GLU A 36 -15.17 -1.12 2.33
N VAL A 37 -15.06 -0.62 1.10
CA VAL A 37 -13.75 -0.44 0.44
C VAL A 37 -13.53 1.01 0.06
N GLN A 38 -12.38 1.53 0.45
CA GLN A 38 -11.93 2.87 0.13
C GLN A 38 -10.56 2.81 -0.56
N VAL A 39 -10.32 3.72 -1.52
CA VAL A 39 -9.05 3.82 -2.24
C VAL A 39 -8.53 5.24 -2.12
N PHE A 40 -7.27 5.39 -1.73
CA PHE A 40 -6.54 6.65 -1.70
C PHE A 40 -5.50 6.67 -2.80
N LEU A 41 -5.53 7.71 -3.63
CA LEU A 41 -4.60 7.96 -4.72
C LEU A 41 -4.07 9.40 -4.66
N PRO A 42 -2.83 9.67 -5.09
CA PRO A 42 -2.40 11.04 -5.31
C PRO A 42 -3.20 11.69 -6.46
N ARG A 43 -3.50 12.98 -6.33
CA ARG A 43 -4.08 13.77 -7.41
C ARG A 43 -2.98 14.37 -8.26
N TYR A 44 -2.56 13.64 -9.28
CA TYR A 44 -1.57 14.13 -10.24
C TYR A 44 -2.17 15.18 -11.20
N GLN A 45 -1.31 15.96 -11.83
CA GLN A 45 -1.71 16.91 -12.88
C GLN A 45 -2.52 16.23 -14.00
N ALA A 46 -2.10 15.03 -14.39
CA ALA A 46 -2.76 14.22 -15.41
C ALA A 46 -4.05 13.53 -14.94
N THR A 47 -4.37 13.59 -13.64
CA THR A 47 -5.59 12.98 -13.10
C THR A 47 -6.80 13.63 -13.74
N LYS A 48 -7.61 12.85 -14.47
CA LYS A 48 -8.83 13.34 -15.06
C LYS A 48 -9.73 13.94 -13.97
N PRO A 49 -10.36 15.10 -14.22
CA PRO A 49 -11.28 15.69 -13.27
C PRO A 49 -12.40 14.69 -12.99
N ALA A 50 -12.37 14.09 -11.82
CA ALA A 50 -13.55 13.44 -11.27
C ALA A 50 -14.59 14.53 -10.95
N LYS A 51 -15.87 14.15 -10.85
CA LYS A 51 -16.86 15.02 -10.22
C LYS A 51 -16.49 15.10 -8.73
N VAL A 52 -15.55 15.99 -8.44
CA VAL A 52 -15.05 16.19 -7.09
C VAL A 52 -16.14 16.92 -6.32
N HIS A 53 -16.59 16.35 -5.23
CA HIS A 53 -17.46 17.07 -4.32
C HIS A 53 -16.66 18.25 -3.73
N PRO A 54 -17.20 19.48 -3.74
CA PRO A 54 -16.46 20.70 -3.38
C PRO A 54 -16.01 20.75 -1.90
N ASN A 55 -16.36 19.75 -1.10
CA ASN A 55 -16.06 19.65 0.31
C ASN A 55 -14.73 18.91 0.59
N GLY A 56 -13.67 19.22 -0.16
CA GLY A 56 -12.33 18.78 0.18
C GLY A 56 -12.01 19.12 1.64
N ARG A 57 -11.52 18.13 2.39
CA ARG A 57 -11.15 18.33 3.79
C ARG A 57 -9.63 18.41 3.88
N SER A 58 -9.13 19.49 4.45
CA SER A 58 -7.70 19.67 4.69
C SER A 58 -7.27 18.91 5.93
N VAL A 59 -6.13 18.25 5.87
CA VAL A 59 -5.44 17.64 7.00
C VAL A 59 -4.04 18.20 7.13
N THR A 60 -3.58 18.34 8.35
CA THR A 60 -2.20 18.75 8.65
C THR A 60 -1.30 17.54 8.60
N LEU A 61 -0.15 17.67 7.95
CA LEU A 61 0.83 16.60 7.84
C LEU A 61 1.93 16.81 8.89
N PRO A 62 2.22 15.81 9.73
CA PRO A 62 3.30 15.87 10.70
C PRO A 62 4.67 15.63 10.04
N LEU A 63 4.99 16.46 9.05
CA LEU A 63 6.30 16.47 8.39
C LEU A 63 7.23 17.46 9.05
N SER A 64 8.50 17.11 9.16
CA SER A 64 9.55 18.04 9.61
C SER A 64 9.73 19.19 8.61
N GLY A 65 10.12 20.35 9.10
CA GLY A 65 10.38 21.53 8.26
C GLY A 65 9.21 22.48 8.09
N GLY A 66 8.13 22.32 8.88
CA GLY A 66 7.00 23.26 8.92
C GLY A 66 5.64 22.60 8.71
N LEU A 67 4.59 23.38 8.96
CA LEU A 67 3.21 22.92 8.75
C LEU A 67 2.94 22.74 7.25
N ARG A 68 2.62 21.52 6.88
CA ARG A 68 2.15 21.18 5.52
C ARG A 68 0.72 20.67 5.59
N TYR A 69 -0.01 20.90 4.53
CA TYR A 69 -1.42 20.53 4.43
C TYR A 69 -1.65 19.70 3.18
N ALA A 70 -2.49 18.69 3.32
CA ALA A 70 -3.06 17.97 2.18
C ALA A 70 -4.55 18.26 2.13
N ASN A 71 -5.07 18.53 0.95
CA ASN A 71 -6.49 18.56 0.70
C ASN A 71 -6.91 17.19 0.16
N VAL A 72 -7.84 16.52 0.82
CA VAL A 72 -8.35 15.22 0.38
C VAL A 72 -9.72 15.41 -0.24
N GLN A 73 -9.81 15.10 -1.52
CA GLN A 73 -11.00 15.26 -2.34
C GLN A 73 -11.73 13.93 -2.46
N ASP A 74 -13.03 13.95 -2.22
CA ASP A 74 -13.88 12.79 -2.45
C ASP A 74 -14.25 12.71 -3.95
N ALA A 75 -13.74 11.71 -4.64
CA ALA A 75 -14.01 11.47 -6.06
C ALA A 75 -15.31 10.67 -6.29
N GLY A 76 -16.05 10.40 -5.22
CA GLY A 76 -17.31 9.64 -5.25
C GLY A 76 -17.11 8.13 -5.14
N GLU A 77 -18.22 7.44 -5.36
CA GLU A 77 -18.29 5.98 -5.28
C GLU A 77 -18.61 5.39 -6.65
N SER A 78 -17.90 4.32 -6.99
CA SER A 78 -18.11 3.54 -8.20
C SER A 78 -17.94 2.06 -7.90
N TYR A 79 -18.91 1.23 -8.31
CA TYR A 79 -18.92 -0.22 -8.05
C TYR A 79 -18.71 -0.60 -6.56
N GLY A 80 -19.28 0.19 -5.63
CA GLY A 80 -19.15 -0.02 -4.20
C GLY A 80 -17.79 0.39 -3.60
N VAL A 81 -16.95 1.08 -4.38
CA VAL A 81 -15.64 1.57 -3.96
C VAL A 81 -15.63 3.08 -3.91
N ARG A 82 -15.37 3.65 -2.73
CA ARG A 82 -15.22 5.10 -2.56
C ARG A 82 -13.77 5.50 -2.76
N THR A 83 -13.53 6.48 -3.63
CA THR A 83 -12.17 6.93 -3.95
C THR A 83 -11.90 8.33 -3.42
N PHE A 84 -10.74 8.49 -2.80
CA PHE A 84 -10.22 9.75 -2.30
C PHE A 84 -8.95 10.14 -3.05
N LEU A 85 -8.89 11.39 -3.49
CA LEU A 85 -7.73 11.96 -4.16
C LEU A 85 -6.99 12.90 -3.20
N VAL A 86 -5.75 12.56 -2.90
CA VAL A 86 -4.85 13.37 -2.05
C VAL A 86 -4.23 14.46 -2.90
N ASP A 87 -4.68 15.69 -2.70
CA ASP A 87 -4.29 16.88 -3.45
C ASP A 87 -3.28 17.70 -2.66
N ILE A 88 -2.03 17.63 -3.08
CA ILE A 88 -0.90 18.42 -2.59
C ILE A 88 -0.23 19.04 -3.84
N PRO A 89 -0.67 20.21 -4.29
CA PRO A 89 -0.27 20.75 -5.58
C PRO A 89 1.24 20.91 -5.75
N GLU A 90 1.96 21.27 -4.68
CA GLU A 90 3.42 21.38 -4.71
C GLU A 90 4.12 20.06 -5.06
N PHE A 91 3.49 18.91 -4.73
CA PHE A 91 4.05 17.58 -4.95
C PHE A 91 3.49 16.87 -6.18
N PHE A 92 2.21 17.04 -6.48
CA PHE A 92 1.54 16.20 -7.48
C PHE A 92 1.04 16.97 -8.72
N ASN A 93 0.94 18.32 -8.66
CA ASN A 93 0.53 19.11 -9.82
C ASN A 93 1.75 19.43 -10.71
N ARG A 94 2.38 18.39 -11.26
CA ARG A 94 3.53 18.46 -12.13
C ARG A 94 3.49 17.37 -13.20
N GLU A 95 4.30 17.52 -14.25
CA GLU A 95 4.44 16.54 -15.32
C GLU A 95 5.02 15.22 -14.78
N GLY A 96 4.49 14.10 -15.28
CA GLY A 96 4.91 12.75 -14.91
C GLY A 96 4.53 12.34 -13.49
N LEU A 97 4.22 11.06 -13.31
CA LEU A 97 3.83 10.55 -12.00
C LEU A 97 5.04 10.41 -11.06
N TYR A 98 6.15 9.89 -11.56
CA TYR A 98 7.34 9.57 -10.77
C TYR A 98 8.59 10.24 -11.31
N GLN A 99 8.61 10.55 -12.62
CA GLN A 99 9.79 10.98 -13.35
C GLN A 99 9.42 11.90 -14.52
N ILE A 100 10.37 12.71 -14.95
CA ILE A 100 10.30 13.50 -16.18
C ILE A 100 11.48 13.10 -17.05
N GLN A 101 11.24 12.76 -18.33
CA GLN A 101 12.27 12.40 -19.31
C GLN A 101 13.26 11.33 -18.78
N GLY A 102 12.74 10.31 -18.08
CA GLY A 102 13.54 9.22 -17.54
C GLY A 102 14.33 9.53 -16.28
N LYS A 103 14.17 10.71 -15.69
CA LYS A 103 14.79 11.09 -14.41
C LYS A 103 13.74 11.21 -13.32
N ASP A 104 13.94 10.52 -12.22
CA ASP A 104 13.06 10.59 -11.06
C ASP A 104 12.97 12.02 -10.51
N HIS A 105 11.80 12.38 -10.00
CA HIS A 105 11.67 13.62 -9.24
C HIS A 105 12.57 13.55 -8.00
N PRO A 106 13.42 14.53 -7.74
CA PRO A 106 14.41 14.48 -6.67
C PRO A 106 13.79 14.43 -5.27
N ASP A 107 12.55 14.89 -5.14
CA ASP A 107 11.75 14.94 -3.91
C ASP A 107 10.75 13.79 -3.78
N ASN A 108 10.91 12.70 -4.53
CA ASN A 108 9.97 11.56 -4.48
C ASN A 108 9.78 10.99 -3.06
N HIS A 109 10.84 10.96 -2.24
CA HIS A 109 10.75 10.56 -0.83
C HIS A 109 9.76 11.42 -0.06
N LEU A 110 9.80 12.73 -0.22
CA LEU A 110 8.94 13.69 0.47
C LEU A 110 7.50 13.66 -0.08
N ARG A 111 7.36 13.52 -1.41
CA ARG A 111 6.07 13.39 -2.08
C ARG A 111 5.25 12.22 -1.52
N PHE A 112 5.87 11.04 -1.45
CA PHE A 112 5.18 9.84 -1.00
C PHE A 112 5.13 9.70 0.53
N ALA A 113 6.01 10.39 1.26
CA ALA A 113 5.85 10.60 2.69
C ALA A 113 4.59 11.43 2.99
N ALA A 114 4.43 12.56 2.31
CA ALA A 114 3.26 13.41 2.43
C ALA A 114 1.96 12.68 2.05
N PHE A 115 1.98 11.88 0.97
CA PHE A 115 0.85 11.03 0.59
C PHE A 115 0.48 10.03 1.69
N SER A 116 1.46 9.29 2.22
CA SER A 116 1.24 8.29 3.26
C SER A 116 0.67 8.91 4.54
N LEU A 117 1.21 10.04 4.98
CA LEU A 117 0.69 10.78 6.13
C LEU A 117 -0.71 11.34 5.89
N ALA A 118 -0.98 11.87 4.68
CA ALA A 118 -2.30 12.38 4.34
C ALA A 118 -3.37 11.28 4.40
N CYS A 119 -3.05 10.06 3.96
CA CYS A 119 -3.96 8.92 4.10
C CYS A 119 -4.28 8.63 5.57
N LEU A 120 -3.25 8.57 6.43
CA LEU A 120 -3.43 8.28 7.85
C LEU A 120 -4.19 9.41 8.58
N GLU A 121 -3.80 10.65 8.40
CA GLU A 121 -4.47 11.78 9.06
C GLU A 121 -5.92 11.94 8.59
N PHE A 122 -6.20 11.68 7.31
CA PHE A 122 -7.57 11.76 6.81
C PHE A 122 -8.46 10.64 7.34
N LEU A 123 -7.95 9.43 7.49
CA LEU A 123 -8.68 8.32 8.13
C LEU A 123 -9.05 8.64 9.57
N LYS A 124 -8.15 9.25 10.34
CA LYS A 124 -8.45 9.76 11.70
C LYS A 124 -9.58 10.81 11.66
N ARG A 125 -9.53 11.72 10.69
CA ARG A 125 -10.57 12.73 10.51
C ARG A 125 -11.93 12.14 10.10
N LEU A 126 -11.95 11.02 9.39
CA LEU A 126 -13.18 10.28 9.09
C LEU A 126 -13.77 9.59 10.34
N GLY A 127 -12.96 9.40 11.38
CA GLY A 127 -13.40 8.87 12.68
C GLY A 127 -13.68 7.37 12.72
N THR A 128 -13.39 6.64 11.64
CA THR A 128 -13.58 5.18 11.61
C THR A 128 -12.30 4.50 11.16
N ALA A 129 -11.65 3.79 12.09
CA ALA A 129 -10.43 3.07 11.81
C ALA A 129 -10.67 1.95 10.77
N PRO A 130 -9.74 1.73 9.83
CA PRO A 130 -9.81 0.58 8.94
C PRO A 130 -9.46 -0.70 9.69
N ASP A 131 -10.08 -1.82 9.29
CA ASP A 131 -9.65 -3.15 9.69
C ASP A 131 -8.34 -3.51 9.00
N ILE A 132 -8.23 -3.16 7.70
CA ILE A 132 -7.05 -3.43 6.87
C ILE A 132 -6.62 -2.17 6.11
N LEU A 133 -5.32 -1.86 6.19
CA LEU A 133 -4.63 -0.97 5.26
C LEU A 133 -3.87 -1.82 4.25
N HIS A 134 -4.25 -1.72 2.98
CA HIS A 134 -3.61 -2.44 1.88
C HIS A 134 -2.72 -1.48 1.10
N CYS A 135 -1.42 -1.61 1.28
CA CYS A 135 -0.39 -0.74 0.71
C CYS A 135 0.26 -1.39 -0.51
N HIS A 136 0.65 -0.59 -1.49
CA HIS A 136 1.16 -1.06 -2.78
C HIS A 136 2.47 -0.37 -3.15
N ASP A 137 3.53 -1.16 -3.35
CA ASP A 137 4.87 -0.73 -3.74
C ASP A 137 5.51 0.33 -2.81
N TRP A 138 6.71 0.76 -3.12
CA TRP A 138 7.50 1.67 -2.29
C TRP A 138 6.83 3.02 -2.05
N GLN A 139 5.94 3.46 -2.93
CA GLN A 139 5.25 4.75 -2.81
C GLN A 139 4.26 4.81 -1.64
N SER A 140 3.78 3.68 -1.17
CA SER A 140 2.93 3.61 0.02
C SER A 140 3.59 2.90 1.21
N ALA A 141 4.87 2.56 1.06
CA ALA A 141 5.62 1.79 2.06
C ALA A 141 5.81 2.53 3.39
N LEU A 142 5.73 3.86 3.39
CA LEU A 142 5.80 4.64 4.62
C LEU A 142 4.54 4.51 5.49
N VAL A 143 3.39 4.05 4.97
CA VAL A 143 2.21 3.79 5.79
C VAL A 143 2.50 2.78 6.90
N PRO A 144 2.97 1.54 6.64
CA PRO A 144 3.36 0.61 7.70
C PRO A 144 4.50 1.11 8.58
N VAL A 145 5.46 1.86 8.03
CA VAL A 145 6.55 2.46 8.82
C VAL A 145 5.99 3.44 9.85
N TYR A 146 5.12 4.35 9.44
CA TYR A 146 4.50 5.33 10.34
C TYR A 146 3.61 4.68 11.39
N LEU A 147 2.87 3.63 11.05
CA LEU A 147 2.07 2.88 12.03
C LEU A 147 2.92 2.20 13.11
N ASN A 148 4.16 1.86 12.79
CA ASN A 148 5.10 1.28 13.75
C ASN A 148 6.03 2.32 14.42
N SER A 149 5.92 3.60 14.07
CA SER A 149 6.70 4.70 14.64
C SER A 149 5.79 5.82 15.15
N LEU A 150 5.44 6.80 14.32
CA LEU A 150 4.65 7.98 14.70
C LEU A 150 3.28 7.65 15.32
N TYR A 151 2.62 6.60 14.83
CA TYR A 151 1.29 6.18 15.29
C TYR A 151 1.32 4.90 16.12
N ARG A 152 2.49 4.48 16.61
CA ARG A 152 2.64 3.21 17.35
C ARG A 152 1.77 3.14 18.60
N CYS A 153 1.59 4.26 19.28
CA CYS A 153 0.79 4.37 20.50
C CYS A 153 -0.58 5.03 20.24
N ASP A 154 -1.01 5.13 18.99
CA ASP A 154 -2.30 5.72 18.65
C ASP A 154 -3.39 4.64 18.68
N ASP A 155 -4.30 4.74 19.64
CA ASP A 155 -5.39 3.79 19.85
C ASP A 155 -6.30 3.66 18.62
N PHE A 156 -6.37 4.70 17.77
CA PHE A 156 -7.15 4.67 16.56
C PHE A 156 -6.71 3.54 15.61
N TYR A 157 -5.40 3.27 15.52
CA TYR A 157 -4.83 2.24 14.66
C TYR A 157 -4.48 0.94 15.38
N ALA A 158 -4.76 0.82 16.68
CA ALA A 158 -4.32 -0.32 17.50
C ALA A 158 -4.79 -1.69 16.97
N LYS A 159 -5.92 -1.72 16.25
CA LYS A 159 -6.49 -2.96 15.67
C LYS A 159 -6.37 -3.05 14.15
N THR A 160 -5.71 -2.10 13.51
CA THR A 160 -5.58 -2.06 12.05
C THR A 160 -4.46 -2.98 11.58
N GLY A 161 -4.78 -3.96 10.72
CA GLY A 161 -3.78 -4.80 10.05
C GLY A 161 -3.26 -4.18 8.77
N VAL A 162 -2.01 -4.48 8.41
CA VAL A 162 -1.38 -3.98 7.19
C VAL A 162 -1.02 -5.13 6.25
N VAL A 163 -1.54 -5.07 5.04
CA VAL A 163 -1.13 -5.92 3.91
C VAL A 163 -0.31 -5.08 2.94
N PHE A 164 0.82 -5.59 2.51
CA PHE A 164 1.73 -4.91 1.59
C PHE A 164 1.92 -5.72 0.31
N THR A 165 1.61 -5.14 -0.84
CA THR A 165 1.73 -5.82 -2.14
C THR A 165 2.93 -5.29 -2.93
N ILE A 166 3.78 -6.21 -3.39
CA ILE A 166 4.88 -5.96 -4.32
C ILE A 166 4.38 -6.18 -5.75
N HIS A 167 4.37 -5.13 -6.56
CA HIS A 167 4.10 -5.25 -8.00
C HIS A 167 5.40 -5.34 -8.80
N ASN A 168 6.43 -4.57 -8.39
CA ASN A 168 7.74 -4.63 -9.03
C ASN A 168 8.86 -4.37 -8.00
N ILE A 169 9.57 -5.44 -7.62
CA ILE A 169 10.64 -5.39 -6.63
C ILE A 169 11.89 -4.60 -7.10
N GLY A 170 12.01 -4.36 -8.40
CA GLY A 170 13.11 -3.56 -8.98
C GLY A 170 13.00 -2.07 -8.63
N TYR A 171 11.79 -1.59 -8.29
CA TYR A 171 11.57 -0.21 -7.84
C TYR A 171 11.46 -0.18 -6.33
N GLN A 172 12.52 0.29 -5.66
CA GLN A 172 12.66 0.15 -4.21
C GLN A 172 12.54 1.47 -3.43
N GLY A 173 12.57 2.62 -4.11
CA GLY A 173 12.59 3.91 -3.41
C GLY A 173 13.86 4.04 -2.56
N LEU A 174 15.01 4.09 -3.23
CA LEU A 174 16.34 4.19 -2.60
C LEU A 174 16.78 5.66 -2.48
N PHE A 175 17.03 6.09 -1.25
CA PHE A 175 17.42 7.48 -0.95
C PHE A 175 18.59 7.53 0.03
N PRO A 176 19.32 8.67 0.09
CA PRO A 176 20.36 8.85 1.09
C PRO A 176 19.76 8.93 2.51
N PRO A 177 20.51 8.54 3.57
CA PRO A 177 20.01 8.58 4.95
C PRO A 177 19.60 9.99 5.43
N SER A 178 20.10 11.02 4.81
CA SER A 178 19.76 12.42 5.12
C SER A 178 18.27 12.76 4.96
N ILE A 179 17.51 11.94 4.20
CA ILE A 179 16.06 12.16 4.04
C ILE A 179 15.24 11.83 5.28
N LEU A 180 15.78 11.03 6.22
CA LEU A 180 14.99 10.53 7.36
C LEU A 180 14.29 11.64 8.16
N PRO A 181 14.97 12.75 8.52
CA PRO A 181 14.31 13.87 9.18
C PRO A 181 13.23 14.51 8.30
N GLU A 182 13.48 14.62 6.98
CA GLU A 182 12.54 15.26 6.06
C GLU A 182 11.20 14.52 5.96
N ILE A 183 11.27 13.17 6.02
CA ILE A 183 10.08 12.30 5.99
C ILE A 183 9.56 11.96 7.40
N SER A 184 10.03 12.63 8.44
CA SER A 184 9.62 12.40 9.85
C SER A 184 9.77 10.95 10.31
N VAL A 185 10.84 10.30 9.91
CA VAL A 185 11.22 8.96 10.35
C VAL A 185 12.41 9.07 11.30
N ASP A 186 12.28 8.46 12.48
CA ASP A 186 13.35 8.42 13.47
C ASP A 186 14.55 7.62 12.97
N SER A 187 15.75 8.15 13.23
CA SER A 187 17.01 7.51 12.83
C SER A 187 17.24 6.13 13.48
N SER A 188 16.57 5.83 14.58
CA SER A 188 16.60 4.49 15.19
C SER A 188 16.03 3.39 14.31
N LEU A 189 15.22 3.75 13.30
CA LEU A 189 14.71 2.79 12.29
C LEU A 189 15.71 2.54 11.15
N TYR A 190 16.83 3.29 11.09
CA TYR A 190 17.88 3.09 10.12
C TYR A 190 18.85 2.00 10.58
N THR A 191 18.38 0.77 10.59
CA THR A 191 19.12 -0.44 10.98
C THR A 191 19.01 -1.50 9.87
N MET A 192 19.88 -2.52 9.94
CA MET A 192 19.83 -3.67 9.01
C MET A 192 18.49 -4.40 9.05
N GLU A 193 17.82 -4.44 10.20
CA GLU A 193 16.48 -5.02 10.38
C GLU A 193 15.37 -4.06 9.93
N GLY A 194 15.66 -2.77 9.81
CA GLY A 194 14.72 -1.72 9.47
C GLY A 194 14.90 -1.21 8.03
N LEU A 195 15.22 0.09 7.91
CA LEU A 195 15.22 0.81 6.64
C LEU A 195 16.60 0.84 5.94
N GLU A 196 17.70 0.51 6.64
CA GLU A 196 19.03 0.53 6.07
C GLU A 196 19.19 -0.53 4.97
N PHE A 197 19.79 -0.15 3.85
CA PHE A 197 20.05 -1.02 2.73
C PHE A 197 21.26 -0.53 1.94
N TRP A 198 22.41 -1.18 2.15
CA TRP A 198 23.67 -0.86 1.48
C TRP A 198 24.06 0.63 1.58
N GLY A 199 23.92 1.19 2.78
CA GLY A 199 24.21 2.60 3.06
C GLY A 199 23.13 3.58 2.59
N LYS A 200 21.98 3.09 2.14
CA LYS A 200 20.80 3.89 1.73
C LYS A 200 19.60 3.57 2.59
N VAL A 201 18.62 4.46 2.59
CA VAL A 201 17.27 4.18 3.04
C VAL A 201 16.52 3.50 1.90
N ASN A 202 15.89 2.36 2.19
CA ASN A 202 15.08 1.63 1.23
C ASN A 202 13.62 1.61 1.73
N LEU A 203 12.75 2.35 1.03
CA LEU A 203 11.35 2.48 1.43
C LEU A 203 10.58 1.18 1.22
N LEU A 204 10.82 0.45 0.10
CA LEU A 204 10.19 -0.85 -0.14
C LEU A 204 10.51 -1.82 1.01
N LYS A 205 11.78 -1.87 1.44
CA LYS A 205 12.20 -2.66 2.60
C LYS A 205 11.41 -2.31 3.85
N GLY A 206 11.20 -1.01 4.10
CA GLY A 206 10.34 -0.55 5.20
C GLY A 206 8.92 -1.13 5.10
N GLY A 207 8.32 -1.08 3.92
CA GLY A 207 7.03 -1.71 3.66
C GLY A 207 7.01 -3.21 3.99
N LEU A 208 8.06 -3.94 3.56
CA LEU A 208 8.19 -5.37 3.82
C LEU A 208 8.39 -5.70 5.30
N VAL A 209 9.20 -4.92 6.00
CA VAL A 209 9.56 -5.19 7.41
C VAL A 209 8.40 -4.87 8.35
N TYR A 210 7.72 -3.75 8.13
CA TYR A 210 6.73 -3.20 9.09
C TYR A 210 5.27 -3.55 8.76
N SER A 211 5.00 -4.26 7.67
CA SER A 211 3.65 -4.80 7.40
C SER A 211 3.38 -6.09 8.15
N ASP A 212 2.12 -6.44 8.37
CA ASP A 212 1.74 -7.69 8.99
C ASP A 212 1.81 -8.84 7.98
N PHE A 213 1.46 -8.57 6.72
CA PHE A 213 1.48 -9.57 5.66
C PHE A 213 1.97 -8.97 4.33
N ILE A 214 2.66 -9.81 3.54
CA ILE A 214 3.20 -9.43 2.24
C ILE A 214 2.49 -10.24 1.15
N THR A 215 2.15 -9.57 0.05
CA THR A 215 1.63 -10.23 -1.14
C THR A 215 2.38 -9.79 -2.39
N THR A 216 2.23 -10.57 -3.46
CA THR A 216 2.71 -10.20 -4.80
C THR A 216 1.75 -10.69 -5.88
N VAL A 217 2.01 -10.35 -7.12
CA VAL A 217 1.06 -10.43 -8.24
C VAL A 217 0.88 -11.83 -8.85
N SER A 218 1.80 -12.77 -8.61
CA SER A 218 1.68 -14.14 -9.11
C SER A 218 2.53 -15.13 -8.32
N ARG A 219 2.18 -16.43 -8.42
CA ARG A 219 2.97 -17.50 -7.79
C ARG A 219 4.40 -17.53 -8.30
N LYS A 220 4.57 -17.51 -9.60
CA LYS A 220 5.90 -17.56 -10.22
C LYS A 220 6.74 -16.37 -9.77
N TYR A 221 6.17 -15.16 -9.76
CA TYR A 221 6.86 -13.98 -9.29
C TYR A 221 7.21 -14.05 -7.81
N ALA A 222 6.33 -14.61 -6.98
CA ALA A 222 6.64 -14.86 -5.57
C ALA A 222 7.84 -15.82 -5.38
N GLU A 223 7.95 -16.84 -6.23
CA GLU A 223 9.09 -17.77 -6.24
C GLU A 223 10.37 -17.07 -6.74
N GLU A 224 10.28 -16.32 -7.84
CA GLU A 224 11.40 -15.61 -8.46
C GLU A 224 12.05 -14.57 -7.52
N ILE A 225 11.25 -13.67 -6.92
CA ILE A 225 11.78 -12.59 -6.07
C ILE A 225 12.41 -13.07 -4.74
N GLN A 226 12.27 -14.33 -4.40
CA GLN A 226 12.96 -14.96 -3.27
C GLN A 226 14.33 -15.54 -3.66
N THR A 227 14.75 -15.42 -4.91
CA THR A 227 16.05 -15.87 -5.40
C THR A 227 17.04 -14.70 -5.48
N ALA A 228 18.34 -14.98 -5.37
CA ALA A 228 19.38 -13.95 -5.52
C ALA A 228 19.39 -13.29 -6.90
N GLU A 229 18.94 -14.01 -7.94
CA GLU A 229 18.89 -13.50 -9.32
C GLU A 229 17.81 -12.41 -9.51
N PHE A 230 16.63 -12.57 -8.88
CA PHE A 230 15.47 -11.68 -9.08
C PHE A 230 15.02 -10.94 -7.83
N GLY A 231 15.65 -11.18 -6.67
CA GLY A 231 15.27 -10.57 -5.40
C GLY A 231 15.79 -9.15 -5.20
N TYR A 232 16.73 -8.71 -6.03
CA TYR A 232 17.34 -7.36 -5.95
C TYR A 232 17.84 -7.01 -4.54
N GLY A 233 18.37 -8.02 -3.81
CA GLY A 233 18.85 -7.88 -2.43
C GLY A 233 17.76 -7.97 -1.36
N MET A 234 16.48 -8.18 -1.74
CA MET A 234 15.36 -8.37 -0.81
C MET A 234 15.08 -9.84 -0.51
N GLU A 235 15.71 -10.78 -1.20
CA GLU A 235 15.48 -12.23 -1.07
C GLU A 235 15.63 -12.73 0.37
N GLY A 236 16.62 -12.20 1.10
CA GLY A 236 16.82 -12.57 2.52
C GLY A 236 15.69 -12.10 3.43
N ILE A 237 15.09 -10.93 3.15
CA ILE A 237 13.95 -10.41 3.90
C ILE A 237 12.70 -11.22 3.56
N LEU A 238 12.47 -11.50 2.28
CA LEU A 238 11.33 -12.29 1.83
C LEU A 238 11.40 -13.72 2.39
N ALA A 239 12.57 -14.33 2.42
CA ALA A 239 12.78 -15.64 3.02
C ALA A 239 12.48 -15.65 4.54
N LYS A 240 12.93 -14.61 5.29
CA LYS A 240 12.58 -14.44 6.70
C LYS A 240 11.09 -14.24 6.93
N ARG A 241 10.39 -13.66 5.96
CA ARG A 241 8.95 -13.37 5.99
C ARG A 241 8.11 -14.39 5.23
N ALA A 242 8.69 -15.52 4.80
CA ALA A 242 8.04 -16.53 3.96
C ALA A 242 6.69 -17.04 4.52
N GLN A 243 6.53 -17.06 5.85
CA GLN A 243 5.29 -17.47 6.51
C GLN A 243 4.19 -16.39 6.44
N ALA A 244 4.57 -15.13 6.24
CA ALA A 244 3.67 -13.99 6.05
C ALA A 244 3.67 -13.51 4.58
N PHE A 245 4.03 -14.38 3.64
CA PHE A 245 4.15 -14.05 2.23
C PHE A 245 3.25 -14.95 1.37
N ALA A 246 2.47 -14.33 0.51
CA ALA A 246 1.58 -15.02 -0.42
C ALA A 246 1.57 -14.29 -1.78
N TYR A 247 0.77 -14.77 -2.74
CA TYR A 247 0.55 -14.07 -3.98
C TYR A 247 -0.94 -13.90 -4.26
N CYS A 248 -1.27 -12.78 -4.91
CA CYS A 248 -2.62 -12.46 -5.35
C CYS A 248 -2.65 -12.49 -6.88
N LYS A 249 -3.54 -13.28 -7.46
CA LYS A 249 -3.76 -13.30 -8.90
C LYS A 249 -5.04 -12.55 -9.23
N VAL A 250 -4.89 -11.36 -9.79
CA VAL A 250 -6.01 -10.57 -10.30
C VAL A 250 -6.15 -10.85 -11.78
N PHE A 251 -7.29 -11.41 -12.20
CA PHE A 251 -7.65 -11.51 -13.60
C PHE A 251 -8.49 -10.29 -13.96
N ALA A 252 -7.92 -9.37 -14.72
CA ALA A 252 -8.69 -8.34 -15.39
C ALA A 252 -9.48 -8.97 -16.53
N THR A 253 -10.71 -9.38 -16.28
CA THR A 253 -11.64 -9.75 -17.35
C THR A 253 -12.63 -8.61 -17.55
N ALA A 254 -12.91 -8.29 -18.79
CA ALA A 254 -13.87 -7.26 -19.18
C ALA A 254 -15.33 -7.57 -18.80
N ALA A 255 -15.57 -8.59 -17.97
CA ALA A 255 -16.88 -9.00 -17.50
C ALA A 255 -16.97 -8.95 -15.96
N PRO A 256 -17.99 -8.30 -15.39
CA PRO A 256 -18.05 -8.01 -13.95
C PRO A 256 -18.39 -9.19 -13.04
N ARG A 257 -18.34 -10.43 -13.48
CA ARG A 257 -18.87 -11.56 -12.71
C ARG A 257 -18.04 -12.85 -12.64
N ARG A 258 -16.78 -12.91 -13.07
CA ARG A 258 -16.01 -14.16 -12.88
C ARG A 258 -14.50 -13.91 -12.67
N ALA A 259 -14.03 -14.61 -11.67
CA ALA A 259 -12.69 -15.12 -11.43
C ALA A 259 -11.79 -14.31 -10.50
N TRP A 260 -11.94 -14.61 -9.24
CA TRP A 260 -10.89 -14.44 -8.26
C TRP A 260 -10.41 -15.84 -7.89
N ALA A 261 -9.23 -16.24 -8.29
CA ALA A 261 -8.57 -17.42 -7.78
C ALA A 261 -7.30 -16.99 -7.08
N LEU A 262 -7.26 -17.21 -5.80
CA LEU A 262 -6.08 -17.09 -4.97
C LEU A 262 -5.57 -18.48 -4.63
N VAL A 263 -4.26 -18.64 -4.71
CA VAL A 263 -3.60 -19.87 -4.28
C VAL A 263 -2.73 -19.52 -3.08
N SER A 264 -2.99 -20.19 -1.98
CA SER A 264 -2.22 -20.04 -0.75
C SER A 264 -1.00 -20.94 -0.71
N VAL A 265 0.06 -20.43 -0.08
CA VAL A 265 1.09 -21.26 0.54
C VAL A 265 0.76 -21.36 2.03
N PRO A 266 0.82 -22.55 2.65
CA PRO A 266 0.42 -22.73 4.04
C PRO A 266 1.32 -21.92 4.98
N ILE A 267 0.67 -21.18 5.87
CA ILE A 267 1.33 -20.39 6.91
C ILE A 267 1.37 -21.24 8.17
N SER A 268 2.53 -21.59 8.66
CA SER A 268 2.75 -22.16 9.98
C SER A 268 3.60 -21.23 10.85
N GLY A 269 2.94 -20.60 11.79
CA GLY A 269 3.44 -20.24 13.12
C GLY A 269 4.70 -19.42 13.31
N LEU A 270 4.73 -18.12 12.95
CA LEU A 270 5.61 -17.16 13.62
C LEU A 270 4.79 -15.95 14.16
N PRO A 271 5.18 -15.38 15.31
CA PRO A 271 4.51 -14.21 15.84
C PRO A 271 4.75 -13.02 14.91
N LEU A 272 3.65 -12.39 14.50
CA LEU A 272 3.68 -11.12 13.81
C LEU A 272 4.11 -10.00 14.79
N PRO A 273 4.71 -8.91 14.33
CA PRO A 273 5.20 -7.83 15.20
C PRO A 273 4.10 -7.06 15.94
N ARG A 274 2.82 -7.36 15.72
CA ARG A 274 1.66 -6.75 16.37
C ARG A 274 0.84 -7.77 17.16
N PRO A 275 0.03 -7.31 18.17
CA PRO A 275 -0.73 -8.20 19.04
C PRO A 275 -1.77 -9.07 18.32
N ALA A 276 -2.10 -10.20 18.92
CA ALA A 276 -2.96 -11.28 18.39
C ALA A 276 -4.29 -10.88 17.71
N PRO A 277 -5.01 -9.81 18.08
CA PRO A 277 -6.24 -9.39 17.38
C PRO A 277 -6.04 -9.04 15.91
N VAL A 278 -4.89 -8.44 15.57
CA VAL A 278 -4.56 -8.04 14.18
C VAL A 278 -4.32 -9.25 13.30
N ASN A 279 -3.71 -10.30 13.85
CA ASN A 279 -3.43 -11.54 13.13
C ASN A 279 -4.71 -12.22 12.64
N GLY A 280 -5.78 -12.21 13.46
CA GLY A 280 -7.08 -12.75 13.10
C GLY A 280 -7.74 -12.00 11.93
N LEU A 281 -7.69 -10.67 11.93
CA LEU A 281 -8.23 -9.83 10.87
C LEU A 281 -7.50 -10.02 9.55
N VAL A 282 -6.16 -10.00 9.59
CA VAL A 282 -5.33 -10.20 8.39
C VAL A 282 -5.54 -11.60 7.84
N SER A 283 -5.55 -12.63 8.69
CA SER A 283 -5.82 -14.02 8.28
C SER A 283 -7.21 -14.15 7.64
N HIS A 284 -8.25 -13.54 8.23
CA HIS A 284 -9.59 -13.54 7.68
C HIS A 284 -9.66 -12.82 6.32
N TYR A 285 -9.01 -11.66 6.20
CA TYR A 285 -8.89 -10.92 4.95
C TYR A 285 -8.26 -11.77 3.85
N LEU A 286 -7.13 -12.41 4.15
CA LEU A 286 -6.42 -13.23 3.20
C LEU A 286 -7.21 -14.49 2.82
N THR A 287 -7.68 -15.25 3.80
CA THR A 287 -8.36 -16.54 3.57
C THR A 287 -9.66 -16.40 2.81
N ASN A 288 -10.45 -15.37 3.11
CA ASN A 288 -11.78 -15.24 2.53
C ASN A 288 -11.82 -14.35 1.28
N ASN A 289 -10.83 -13.50 1.07
CA ASN A 289 -10.85 -12.49 0.01
C ASN A 289 -9.68 -12.59 -0.97
N LEU A 290 -8.50 -12.91 -0.47
CA LEU A 290 -7.31 -13.00 -1.30
C LEU A 290 -6.88 -14.46 -1.59
N ILE A 291 -7.24 -15.40 -0.71
CA ILE A 291 -6.88 -16.83 -0.77
C ILE A 291 -8.16 -17.67 -1.02
N GLY A 292 -9.03 -17.27 -1.93
CA GLY A 292 -10.32 -17.91 -2.17
C GLY A 292 -10.26 -19.45 -2.17
N ARG A 293 -11.32 -20.12 -1.66
CA ARG A 293 -11.50 -21.56 -1.78
C ARG A 293 -11.46 -21.92 -3.25
N GLY A 294 -10.44 -22.69 -3.66
CA GLY A 294 -10.36 -23.23 -5.01
C GLY A 294 -11.69 -23.92 -5.39
N PRO A 295 -12.03 -24.03 -6.69
CA PRO A 295 -13.21 -24.73 -7.11
C PRO A 295 -13.15 -26.15 -6.53
N ILE A 296 -14.19 -26.56 -5.83
CA ILE A 296 -14.45 -27.98 -5.55
C ILE A 296 -14.58 -28.62 -6.91
N LEU A 297 -13.50 -29.23 -7.41
CA LEU A 297 -13.59 -30.12 -8.54
C LEU A 297 -14.54 -31.24 -8.11
N GLY A 298 -15.79 -31.11 -8.54
CA GLY A 298 -16.75 -32.18 -8.42
C GLY A 298 -16.12 -33.44 -9.02
N ARG A 299 -15.97 -34.47 -8.21
CA ARG A 299 -15.77 -35.82 -8.69
C ARG A 299 -16.97 -36.18 -9.57
N ASN A 300 -16.73 -36.43 -10.81
CA ASN A 300 -17.39 -37.43 -11.63
C ASN A 300 -16.32 -38.06 -12.55
#